data_631e6dddccf53a9fb63289b0e4623201
#
_entry.id   631e6dddccf53a9fb63289b0e4623201
#
_cell.length_a   1.000
_cell.length_b   1.000
_cell.length_c   1.000
_cell.angle_alpha   90.00
_cell.angle_beta   90.00
_cell.angle_gamma   90.00
#
_symmetry.space_group_name_H-M   'P 1'
#
loop_
_entity.id
_entity.type
_entity.pdbx_description
1 polymer ?
#
loop_
_entity_poly.entity_id
_entity_poly.type
_entity_poly.pdbx_seq_one_letter_code
_entity_poly.pdbx_strand_id
1 'polypeptide(L)' 'DLRRAMKHFIIAAKLGLDEALAMVKQGFAAGLASKEDFEAALREHQAAVDATKSDQREEGYAFYSLPPEEQIL' A
#
# COMPACT_ATOMS: atom_id res chain seq x y z
N ASP A 1 -8.91 -7.72 -22.35
CA ASP A 1 -7.76 -6.95 -22.72
C ASP A 1 -6.80 -6.83 -21.54
N LEU A 2 -5.57 -7.34 -21.73
CA LEU A 2 -4.58 -7.37 -20.65
C LEU A 2 -4.12 -5.98 -20.22
N ARG A 3 -4.04 -5.05 -21.17
CA ARG A 3 -3.63 -3.68 -20.83
C ARG A 3 -4.67 -2.98 -19.99
N ARG A 4 -5.95 -3.20 -20.29
CA ARG A 4 -7.03 -2.63 -19.51
C ARG A 4 -7.06 -3.23 -18.11
N ALA A 5 -6.87 -4.55 -18.03
CA ALA A 5 -6.79 -5.22 -16.74
C ALA A 5 -5.61 -4.67 -15.93
N MET A 6 -4.47 -4.44 -16.60
CA MET A 6 -3.29 -3.89 -15.92
C MET A 6 -3.55 -2.50 -15.36
N LYS A 7 -4.29 -1.66 -16.06
CA LYS A 7 -4.66 -0.34 -15.54
C LYS A 7 -5.46 -0.45 -14.24
N HIS A 8 -6.37 -1.41 -14.18
CA HIS A 8 -7.14 -1.66 -12.95
C HIS A 8 -6.24 -2.10 -11.81
N PHE A 9 -5.28 -2.97 -12.09
CA PHE A 9 -4.33 -3.42 -11.07
C PHE A 9 -3.45 -2.28 -10.59
N ILE A 10 -3.04 -1.39 -11.48
CA ILE A 10 -2.24 -0.23 -11.11
C ILE A 10 -3.03 0.66 -10.15
N ILE A 11 -4.28 0.94 -10.47
CA ILE A 11 -5.14 1.76 -9.62
C ILE A 11 -5.33 1.08 -8.26
N ALA A 12 -5.60 -0.22 -8.24
CA ALA A 12 -5.79 -0.96 -7.00
C ALA A 12 -4.52 -0.98 -6.16
N ALA A 13 -3.36 -1.12 -6.80
CA ALA A 13 -2.07 -1.09 -6.10
C ALA A 13 -1.84 0.27 -5.44
N LYS A 14 -2.22 1.36 -6.12
CA LYS A 14 -2.09 2.71 -5.58
C LYS A 14 -2.97 2.91 -4.35
N LEU A 15 -4.04 2.12 -4.22
CA LEU A 15 -4.91 2.16 -3.05
C LEU A 15 -4.41 1.28 -1.91
N GLY A 16 -3.27 0.63 -2.08
CA GLY A 16 -2.63 -0.14 -1.02
C GLY A 16 -2.87 -1.65 -1.06
N LEU A 17 -3.47 -2.17 -2.12
CA LEU A 17 -3.73 -3.61 -2.23
C LEU A 17 -2.47 -4.35 -2.65
N ASP A 18 -1.97 -5.22 -1.77
CA ASP A 18 -0.73 -5.96 -2.01
C ASP A 18 -0.86 -6.91 -3.20
N GLU A 19 -2.01 -7.58 -3.34
CA GLU A 19 -2.22 -8.50 -4.44
C GLU A 19 -2.18 -7.78 -5.79
N ALA A 20 -2.75 -6.57 -5.84
CA ALA A 20 -2.72 -5.78 -7.05
C ALA A 20 -1.29 -5.34 -7.38
N LEU A 21 -0.50 -5.00 -6.37
CA LEU A 21 0.90 -4.64 -6.60
C LEU A 21 1.67 -5.82 -7.18
N ALA A 22 1.43 -7.04 -6.68
CA ALA A 22 2.06 -8.23 -7.21
C ALA A 22 1.71 -8.43 -8.69
N MET A 23 0.46 -8.17 -9.07
CA MET A 23 0.03 -8.27 -10.46
C MET A 23 0.68 -7.21 -11.33
N VAL A 24 0.85 -5.99 -10.82
CA VAL A 24 1.57 -4.94 -11.54
C VAL A 24 3.03 -5.33 -11.77
N LYS A 25 3.65 -5.93 -10.75
CA LYS A 25 5.02 -6.40 -10.88
C LYS A 25 5.14 -7.46 -11.97
N GLN A 26 4.22 -8.41 -12.01
CA GLN A 26 4.20 -9.43 -13.06
C GLN A 26 3.94 -8.79 -14.42
N GLY A 27 3.03 -7.82 -14.48
CA GLY A 27 2.75 -7.11 -15.72
C GLY A 27 3.95 -6.34 -16.23
N PHE A 28 4.71 -5.74 -15.34
CA PHE A 28 5.94 -5.05 -15.72
C PHE A 28 6.94 -6.03 -16.34
N ALA A 29 7.12 -7.18 -15.72
CA ALA A 29 8.03 -8.21 -16.22
C ALA A 29 7.58 -8.73 -17.59
N ALA A 30 6.27 -8.75 -17.84
CA ALA A 30 5.71 -9.22 -19.10
C ALA A 30 5.61 -8.12 -20.17
N GLY A 31 5.99 -6.89 -19.85
CA GLY A 31 5.91 -5.77 -20.78
C GLY A 31 4.54 -5.14 -20.89
N LEU A 32 3.61 -5.45 -19.97
CA LEU A 32 2.26 -4.92 -19.97
C LEU A 32 2.15 -3.62 -19.19
N ALA A 33 3.11 -3.31 -18.36
CA ALA A 33 3.19 -2.05 -17.62
C ALA A 33 4.54 -1.41 -17.86
N SER A 34 4.57 -0.09 -17.95
CA SER A 34 5.82 0.64 -18.13
C SER A 34 6.57 0.73 -16.80
N LYS A 35 7.87 1.04 -16.90
CA LYS A 35 8.68 1.27 -15.70
C LYS A 35 8.11 2.41 -14.87
N GLU A 36 7.65 3.47 -15.53
CA GLU A 36 7.05 4.61 -14.85
C GLU A 36 5.79 4.21 -14.10
N ASP A 37 4.94 3.40 -14.75
CA ASP A 37 3.72 2.91 -14.11
C ASP A 37 4.04 2.05 -12.89
N PHE A 38 5.04 1.19 -13.01
CA PHE A 38 5.45 0.32 -11.93
C PHE A 38 6.01 1.14 -10.76
N GLU A 39 6.88 2.10 -11.04
CA GLU A 39 7.45 2.94 -10.00
C GLU A 39 6.38 3.79 -9.31
N ALA A 40 5.44 4.33 -10.07
CA ALA A 40 4.34 5.09 -9.50
C ALA A 40 3.47 4.23 -8.61
N ALA A 41 3.16 3.01 -9.06
CA ALA A 41 2.35 2.08 -8.27
C ALA A 41 3.06 1.72 -6.96
N LEU A 42 4.36 1.46 -7.02
CA LEU A 42 5.15 1.16 -5.82
C LEU A 42 5.13 2.32 -4.83
N ARG A 43 5.36 3.53 -5.33
CA ARG A 43 5.44 4.71 -4.48
C ARG A 43 4.10 4.99 -3.82
N GLU A 44 3.02 4.96 -4.58
CA GLU A 44 1.71 5.27 -4.03
C GLU A 44 1.19 4.14 -3.15
N HIS A 45 1.52 2.89 -3.49
CA HIS A 45 1.21 1.75 -2.61
C HIS A 45 1.91 1.94 -1.26
N GLN A 46 3.19 2.28 -1.27
CA GLN A 46 3.94 2.48 -0.05
C GLN A 46 3.38 3.64 0.76
N ALA A 47 3.01 4.73 0.09
CA ALA A 47 2.41 5.87 0.77
C ALA A 47 1.08 5.50 1.43
N ALA A 48 0.25 4.69 0.74
CA ALA A 48 -1.02 4.25 1.30
C ALA A 48 -0.82 3.34 2.51
N VAL A 49 0.15 2.42 2.42
CA VAL A 49 0.47 1.53 3.54
C VAL A 49 1.03 2.32 4.71
N ASP A 50 1.92 3.27 4.44
CA ASP A 50 2.52 4.10 5.49
C ASP A 50 1.47 4.96 6.18
N ALA A 51 0.52 5.51 5.42
CA ALA A 51 -0.56 6.30 6.01
C ALA A 51 -1.40 5.45 6.96
N THR A 52 -1.72 4.21 6.55
CA THR A 52 -2.47 3.28 7.40
C THR A 52 -1.67 2.92 8.64
N LYS A 53 -0.38 2.65 8.47
CA LYS A 53 0.49 2.33 9.62
C LYS A 53 0.62 3.51 10.56
N SER A 54 0.71 4.72 10.03
CA SER A 54 0.81 5.92 10.85
C SER A 54 -0.43 6.09 11.74
N ASP A 55 -1.61 5.87 11.17
CA ASP A 55 -2.84 5.95 11.93
C ASP A 55 -2.87 4.89 13.03
N GLN A 56 -2.52 3.66 12.69
CA GLN A 56 -2.46 2.57 13.67
C GLN A 56 -1.39 2.84 14.72
N ARG A 57 -0.26 3.37 14.29
CA ARG A 57 0.85 3.67 15.20
C ARG A 57 0.49 4.78 16.17
N GLU A 58 -0.24 5.78 15.71
CA GLU A 58 -0.68 6.86 16.59
C GLU A 58 -1.61 6.34 17.68
N GLU A 59 -2.55 5.49 17.33
CA GLU A 59 -3.44 4.88 18.30
C GLU A 59 -2.67 4.02 19.29
N GLY A 60 -1.77 3.19 18.80
CA GLY A 60 -0.96 2.34 19.64
C GLY A 60 0.00 3.13 20.50
N TYR A 61 0.59 4.18 19.93
CA TYR A 61 1.51 5.02 20.67
C TYR A 61 0.80 5.73 21.82
N ALA A 62 -0.39 6.26 21.55
CA ALA A 62 -1.16 6.93 22.60
C ALA A 62 -1.46 5.97 23.75
N PHE A 63 -1.81 4.73 23.44
CA PHE A 63 -2.06 3.72 24.46
C PHE A 63 -0.81 3.43 25.28
N TYR A 64 0.32 3.19 24.59
CA TYR A 64 1.56 2.82 25.27
C TYR A 64 2.22 3.98 25.99
N SER A 65 1.85 5.22 25.68
CA SER A 65 2.40 6.37 26.38
C SER A 65 1.64 6.72 27.65
N LEU A 66 0.50 6.05 27.91
CA LEU A 66 -0.24 6.24 29.14
C LEU A 66 0.49 5.59 30.34
N PRO A 67 0.30 6.12 31.53
CA PRO A 67 0.85 5.47 32.74
C PRO A 67 0.30 4.04 32.89
N PRO A 68 1.08 3.13 33.51
CA PRO A 68 0.64 1.73 33.63
C PRO A 68 -0.73 1.57 34.28
N GLU A 69 -1.06 2.42 35.25
CA GLU A 69 -2.36 2.32 35.91
C GLU A 69 -3.52 2.69 35.00
N GLU A 70 -3.27 3.48 33.96
CA GLU A 70 -4.29 3.81 32.97
C GLU A 70 -4.37 2.78 31.86
N GLN A 71 -3.24 2.11 31.56
CA GLN A 71 -3.20 1.08 30.53
C GLN A 71 -4.00 -0.16 30.92
N ILE A 72 -4.18 -0.39 32.20
CA ILE A 72 -4.87 -1.58 32.71
C ILE A 72 -6.38 -1.44 32.53
N LEU A 73 -6.86 -0.24 32.40
CA LEU A 73 -8.27 0.02 32.19
C LEU A 73 -8.68 -0.36 30.75
#